data_b19b3c7ca1f21174237498f6221abd3a
#
_entry.id   b19b3c7ca1f21174237498f6221abd3a
#
_cell.length_a   1.000
_cell.length_b   1.000
_cell.length_c   1.000
_cell.angle_alpha   90.00
_cell.angle_beta   90.00
_cell.angle_gamma   90.00
#
_symmetry.space_group_name_H-M   'P 1'
#
loop_
_entity.id
_entity.type
_entity.pdbx_description
1 polymer ?
#
loop_
_entity_poly.entity_id
_entity_poly.type
_entity_poly.pdbx_seq_one_letter_code
_entity_poly.pdbx_strand_id
1 'polypeptide(L)'
;MIRERIKIWLFIAVLTICGTTSFASCSSNEDNATEQSNGKVAEIIERGTIIFGTTGDYRPLSFCEPDGTYWGFGIEVANEIAKRLGVNIEFKKTSWPTLTADVLTEPQIFDLAIGGITITDARRETMLMSEGYLANGKTILCRASEADRYKSLADIDKPEVTVMVNPGGLNEKFANEKLTHAKIVVHTKNEEIPTLVAEGAADLMITEITEAPYYVKTDTRLAAPLLNAPFTHGEIGVLMQKGQDDLLQMVNNIIRQMKSDGTLRKLHEKYGLIYAYD
;
A
#
# COMPACT_ATOMS: atom_id res chain seq x y z
N MET A 1 59.69 31.42 -14.32
CA MET A 1 60.12 32.78 -13.98
C MET A 1 59.06 33.39 -13.11
N ILE A 2 59.55 33.80 -11.89
CA ILE A 2 58.98 34.76 -10.95
C ILE A 2 57.69 34.34 -10.26
N ARG A 3 57.68 33.72 -9.05
CA ARG A 3 57.96 34.20 -7.67
C ARG A 3 57.44 35.64 -7.42
N GLU A 4 56.44 35.74 -6.52
CA GLU A 4 56.57 36.62 -5.37
C GLU A 4 55.58 36.20 -4.25
N ARG A 5 56.18 36.11 -3.06
CA ARG A 5 55.60 36.03 -1.74
C ARG A 5 55.37 37.47 -1.23
N ILE A 6 54.56 37.65 -0.18
CA ILE A 6 54.67 38.69 0.90
C ILE A 6 53.40 38.50 1.78
N LYS A 7 53.55 38.15 2.97
CA LYS A 7 53.95 38.58 4.33
C LYS A 7 52.75 38.92 5.23
N ILE A 8 52.75 38.17 6.26
CA ILE A 8 52.26 38.24 7.64
C ILE A 8 52.29 39.69 8.19
N TRP A 9 51.26 40.09 8.95
CA TRP A 9 51.35 40.97 10.10
C TRP A 9 50.50 40.47 11.26
N LEU A 10 51.21 40.16 12.36
CA LEU A 10 50.70 40.00 13.73
C LEU A 10 50.45 41.40 14.31
N PHE A 11 49.39 41.58 15.06
CA PHE A 11 49.34 42.57 16.13
C PHE A 11 48.77 41.93 17.38
N ILE A 12 49.66 41.80 18.38
CA ILE A 12 49.41 41.48 19.79
C ILE A 12 49.15 42.81 20.50
N ALA A 13 48.08 42.91 21.24
CA ALA A 13 47.98 43.86 22.33
C ALA A 13 47.31 43.18 23.54
N VAL A 14 48.12 42.97 24.55
CA VAL A 14 47.76 42.58 25.91
C VAL A 14 47.34 43.84 26.67
N LEU A 15 46.26 43.79 27.42
CA LEU A 15 46.14 44.51 28.69
C LEU A 15 45.23 43.78 29.67
N THR A 16 45.84 43.42 30.79
CA THR A 16 45.29 42.87 32.02
C THR A 16 44.60 43.97 32.82
N ILE A 17 43.58 43.67 33.62
CA ILE A 17 43.43 44.05 35.02
C ILE A 17 42.20 43.38 35.66
N CYS A 18 42.48 42.76 36.79
CA CYS A 18 41.72 42.18 37.88
C CYS A 18 40.34 42.72 38.22
N GLY A 19 39.52 41.81 38.74
CA GLY A 19 38.35 42.11 39.57
C GLY A 19 37.65 40.83 40.01
N THR A 20 37.96 40.36 41.19
CA THR A 20 37.35 39.22 41.91
C THR A 20 35.93 39.49 42.33
N THR A 21 35.00 38.55 42.09
CA THR A 21 34.01 38.11 43.11
C THR A 21 33.45 36.75 42.73
N SER A 22 33.63 35.81 43.62
CA SER A 22 33.04 34.47 43.59
C SER A 22 31.53 34.52 43.82
N PHE A 23 30.77 33.87 42.97
CA PHE A 23 29.50 33.23 43.36
C PHE A 23 29.46 31.86 42.72
N ALA A 24 29.61 30.87 43.57
CA ALA A 24 29.27 29.50 43.22
C ALA A 24 27.76 29.39 43.05
N SER A 25 27.31 29.10 41.84
CA SER A 25 25.99 28.56 41.62
C SER A 25 26.15 27.24 40.89
N CYS A 26 26.02 26.16 41.64
CA CYS A 26 25.76 24.85 41.06
C CYS A 26 24.44 24.91 40.31
N SER A 27 24.52 24.99 38.99
CA SER A 27 23.43 24.64 38.12
C SER A 27 23.80 23.30 37.48
N SER A 28 23.20 22.24 37.99
CA SER A 28 23.13 20.95 37.34
C SER A 28 22.41 21.16 36.01
N ASN A 29 23.15 21.36 34.94
CA ASN A 29 22.64 21.10 33.61
C ASN A 29 22.46 19.58 33.51
N GLU A 30 21.25 19.12 33.81
CA GLU A 30 20.76 17.90 33.21
C GLU A 30 20.78 18.14 31.70
N ASP A 31 21.77 17.56 31.04
CA ASP A 31 21.74 17.35 29.60
C ASP A 31 20.53 16.48 29.31
N ASN A 32 19.38 17.14 29.10
CA ASN A 32 18.29 16.57 28.33
C ASN A 32 18.80 16.47 26.88
N ALA A 33 19.57 15.44 26.62
CA ALA A 33 19.67 14.87 25.32
C ALA A 33 18.25 14.38 24.97
N THR A 34 17.45 15.28 24.43
CA THR A 34 16.32 14.90 23.62
C THR A 34 16.90 13.98 22.55
N GLU A 35 16.73 12.67 22.72
CA GLU A 35 16.81 11.74 21.61
C GLU A 35 15.87 12.31 20.55
N GLN A 36 16.45 13.02 19.59
CA GLN A 36 15.79 13.30 18.33
C GLN A 36 15.59 11.92 17.71
N SER A 37 14.43 11.31 17.96
CA SER A 37 14.04 10.12 17.22
C SER A 37 14.02 10.56 15.75
N ASN A 38 15.07 10.19 15.03
CA ASN A 38 15.03 10.32 13.58
C ASN A 38 13.77 9.61 13.14
N GLY A 39 12.84 10.33 12.44
CA GLY A 39 11.58 9.75 11.99
C GLY A 39 11.82 8.54 11.09
N LYS A 40 10.77 7.77 10.81
CA LYS A 40 10.86 6.54 9.99
C LYS A 40 11.44 6.78 8.60
N VAL A 41 11.18 7.95 8.01
CA VAL A 41 11.77 8.35 6.72
C VAL A 41 13.29 8.48 6.82
N ALA A 42 13.82 9.07 7.89
CA ALA A 42 15.26 9.20 8.09
C ALA A 42 15.93 7.82 8.25
N GLU A 43 15.33 6.90 9.00
CA GLU A 43 15.78 5.51 9.12
C GLU A 43 15.87 4.81 7.75
N ILE A 44 14.82 4.96 6.92
CA ILE A 44 14.77 4.37 5.57
C ILE A 44 15.88 4.96 4.68
N ILE A 45 16.09 6.28 4.72
CA ILE A 45 17.14 6.96 3.94
C ILE A 45 18.54 6.51 4.40
N GLU A 46 18.78 6.44 5.71
CA GLU A 46 20.06 5.98 6.26
C GLU A 46 20.36 4.53 5.88
N ARG A 47 19.33 3.66 5.94
CA ARG A 47 19.43 2.26 5.47
C ARG A 47 19.62 2.15 3.96
N GLY A 48 19.21 3.17 3.19
CA GLY A 48 19.28 3.20 1.73
C GLY A 48 18.29 2.27 1.02
N THR A 49 17.29 1.73 1.73
CA THR A 49 16.31 0.77 1.20
C THR A 49 14.96 0.95 1.88
N ILE A 50 13.89 0.98 1.11
CA ILE A 50 12.51 0.92 1.60
C ILE A 50 11.95 -0.49 1.38
N ILE A 51 11.29 -1.07 2.39
CA ILE A 51 10.78 -2.44 2.37
C ILE A 51 9.26 -2.42 2.33
N PHE A 52 8.67 -3.02 1.30
CA PHE A 52 7.22 -3.15 1.14
C PHE A 52 6.74 -4.56 1.44
N GLY A 53 5.73 -4.68 2.31
CA GLY A 53 4.92 -5.88 2.43
C GLY A 53 3.89 -5.97 1.30
N THR A 54 3.74 -7.14 0.67
CA THR A 54 2.72 -7.38 -0.35
C THR A 54 2.30 -8.85 -0.39
N THR A 55 1.03 -9.14 -0.73
CA THR A 55 0.54 -10.51 -0.75
C THR A 55 1.03 -11.29 -1.96
N GLY A 56 1.22 -10.61 -3.09
CA GLY A 56 1.73 -11.22 -4.31
C GLY A 56 0.79 -12.25 -4.97
N ASP A 57 -0.51 -12.16 -4.70
CA ASP A 57 -1.54 -13.09 -5.18
C ASP A 57 -2.77 -12.38 -5.76
N TYR A 58 -2.62 -11.09 -6.15
CA TYR A 58 -3.73 -10.21 -6.51
C TYR A 58 -3.49 -9.48 -7.84
N ARG A 59 -3.71 -10.16 -8.97
CA ARG A 59 -3.59 -9.58 -10.32
C ARG A 59 -4.72 -8.59 -10.61
N PRO A 60 -4.47 -7.48 -11.31
CA PRO A 60 -3.19 -7.00 -11.82
C PRO A 60 -2.46 -6.06 -10.85
N LEU A 61 -2.83 -6.02 -9.55
CA LEU A 61 -2.33 -5.03 -8.60
C LEU A 61 -1.01 -5.43 -7.95
N SER A 62 -0.86 -6.71 -7.57
CA SER A 62 0.36 -7.27 -7.00
C SER A 62 0.42 -8.76 -7.27
N PHE A 63 1.41 -9.21 -7.98
CA PHE A 63 1.64 -10.62 -8.23
C PHE A 63 3.12 -10.97 -8.11
N CYS A 64 3.40 -12.14 -7.53
CA CYS A 64 4.74 -12.70 -7.38
C CYS A 64 4.87 -13.91 -8.31
N GLU A 65 5.77 -13.82 -9.29
CA GLU A 65 6.08 -14.93 -10.18
C GLU A 65 6.82 -16.05 -9.43
N PRO A 66 6.86 -17.28 -9.97
CA PRO A 66 7.58 -18.40 -9.34
C PRO A 66 9.08 -18.16 -9.13
N ASP A 67 9.70 -17.26 -9.91
CA ASP A 67 11.11 -16.86 -9.76
C ASP A 67 11.33 -15.79 -8.68
N GLY A 68 10.25 -15.34 -8.01
CA GLY A 68 10.28 -14.32 -6.97
C GLY A 68 10.14 -12.88 -7.49
N THR A 69 9.97 -12.67 -8.78
CA THR A 69 9.76 -11.34 -9.38
C THR A 69 8.36 -10.82 -9.07
N TYR A 70 8.26 -9.61 -8.52
CA TYR A 70 6.99 -8.94 -8.28
C TYR A 70 6.63 -8.02 -9.44
N TRP A 71 5.37 -8.01 -9.84
CA TRP A 71 4.81 -7.08 -10.81
C TRP A 71 3.36 -6.70 -10.47
N GLY A 72 2.88 -5.63 -11.08
CA GLY A 72 1.51 -5.16 -10.93
C GLY A 72 1.44 -3.64 -10.72
N PHE A 73 0.24 -3.09 -10.81
CA PHE A 73 0.01 -1.66 -10.65
C PHE A 73 0.52 -1.12 -9.31
N GLY A 74 0.23 -1.80 -8.20
CA GLY A 74 0.71 -1.42 -6.87
C GLY A 74 2.23 -1.54 -6.74
N ILE A 75 2.83 -2.52 -7.41
CA ILE A 75 4.30 -2.69 -7.45
C ILE A 75 4.95 -1.51 -8.21
N GLU A 76 4.35 -1.04 -9.30
CA GLU A 76 4.84 0.15 -10.02
C GLU A 76 4.70 1.42 -9.16
N VAL A 77 3.61 1.55 -8.40
CA VAL A 77 3.46 2.66 -7.44
C VAL A 77 4.54 2.60 -6.36
N ALA A 78 4.85 1.42 -5.82
CA ALA A 78 5.95 1.23 -4.86
C ALA A 78 7.31 1.62 -5.46
N ASN A 79 7.59 1.20 -6.70
CA ASN A 79 8.82 1.55 -7.42
C ASN A 79 8.94 3.08 -7.59
N GLU A 80 7.86 3.79 -7.94
CA GLU A 80 7.88 5.25 -8.04
C GLU A 80 8.09 5.92 -6.67
N ILE A 81 7.54 5.36 -5.57
CA ILE A 81 7.79 5.86 -4.22
C ILE A 81 9.28 5.73 -3.88
N ALA A 82 9.88 4.55 -4.04
CA ALA A 82 11.29 4.31 -3.76
C ALA A 82 12.21 5.21 -4.60
N LYS A 83 11.94 5.33 -5.90
CA LYS A 83 12.67 6.17 -6.85
C LYS A 83 12.64 7.64 -6.45
N ARG A 84 11.46 8.18 -6.06
CA ARG A 84 11.33 9.59 -5.67
C ARG A 84 11.96 9.87 -4.31
N LEU A 85 12.00 8.87 -3.43
CA LEU A 85 12.72 8.94 -2.17
C LEU A 85 14.26 8.79 -2.36
N GLY A 86 14.71 8.24 -3.49
CA GLY A 86 16.13 8.04 -3.80
C GLY A 86 16.75 6.84 -3.10
N VAL A 87 15.96 5.80 -2.81
CA VAL A 87 16.41 4.57 -2.13
C VAL A 87 16.13 3.31 -2.97
N ASN A 88 16.79 2.21 -2.62
CA ASN A 88 16.46 0.90 -3.17
C ASN A 88 15.11 0.41 -2.65
N ILE A 89 14.55 -0.61 -3.32
CA ILE A 89 13.30 -1.24 -2.93
C ILE A 89 13.49 -2.73 -2.66
N GLU A 90 12.81 -3.21 -1.62
CA GLU A 90 12.64 -4.65 -1.36
C GLU A 90 11.16 -4.97 -1.15
N PHE A 91 10.77 -6.20 -1.52
CA PHE A 91 9.44 -6.73 -1.24
C PHE A 91 9.53 -7.91 -0.28
N LYS A 92 8.65 -7.91 0.73
CA LYS A 92 8.45 -9.02 1.65
C LYS A 92 7.05 -9.58 1.45
N LYS A 93 6.96 -10.90 1.35
CA LYS A 93 5.67 -11.57 1.21
C LYS A 93 4.90 -11.53 2.53
N THR A 94 3.62 -11.14 2.46
CA THR A 94 2.60 -11.29 3.50
C THR A 94 1.42 -12.07 2.94
N SER A 95 0.30 -12.14 3.67
CA SER A 95 -0.94 -12.74 3.21
C SER A 95 -2.14 -11.96 3.70
N TRP A 96 -3.30 -12.11 3.07
CA TRP A 96 -4.51 -11.43 3.51
C TRP A 96 -4.88 -11.72 4.98
N PRO A 97 -4.80 -12.98 5.47
CA PRO A 97 -5.06 -13.29 6.87
C PRO A 97 -4.08 -12.68 7.87
N THR A 98 -2.80 -12.51 7.48
CA THR A 98 -1.74 -12.04 8.39
C THR A 98 -1.39 -10.57 8.22
N LEU A 99 -1.86 -9.89 7.16
CA LEU A 99 -1.49 -8.52 6.79
C LEU A 99 -1.49 -7.55 7.98
N THR A 100 -2.56 -7.55 8.77
CA THR A 100 -2.67 -6.63 9.92
C THR A 100 -1.64 -6.97 11.01
N ALA A 101 -1.46 -8.25 11.32
CA ALA A 101 -0.48 -8.69 12.29
C ALA A 101 0.95 -8.38 11.82
N ASP A 102 1.24 -8.63 10.54
CA ASP A 102 2.57 -8.39 9.95
C ASP A 102 2.93 -6.90 9.95
N VAL A 103 1.96 -5.99 9.68
CA VAL A 103 2.17 -4.53 9.79
C VAL A 103 2.49 -4.11 11.22
N LEU A 104 1.88 -4.75 12.23
CA LEU A 104 2.01 -4.41 13.64
C LEU A 104 3.14 -5.18 14.35
N THR A 105 3.86 -6.06 13.65
CA THR A 105 4.95 -6.87 14.23
C THR A 105 6.13 -5.99 14.62
N GLU A 106 6.70 -6.26 15.82
CA GLU A 106 7.93 -5.65 16.30
C GLU A 106 9.01 -6.71 16.55
N PRO A 107 10.24 -6.56 16.03
CA PRO A 107 10.65 -5.51 15.10
C PRO A 107 9.95 -5.61 13.74
N GLN A 108 9.74 -4.48 13.08
CA GLN A 108 9.05 -4.43 11.78
C GLN A 108 9.74 -5.29 10.72
N ILE A 109 8.97 -6.11 10.03
CA ILE A 109 9.45 -6.96 8.91
C ILE A 109 9.44 -6.22 7.57
N PHE A 110 8.64 -5.15 7.46
CA PHE A 110 8.61 -4.20 6.34
C PHE A 110 8.14 -2.82 6.84
N ASP A 111 8.47 -1.76 6.11
CA ASP A 111 8.14 -0.38 6.50
C ASP A 111 6.67 -0.04 6.27
N LEU A 112 6.10 -0.57 5.20
CA LEU A 112 4.72 -0.32 4.77
C LEU A 112 4.22 -1.45 3.86
N ALA A 113 2.90 -1.54 3.66
CA ALA A 113 2.30 -2.56 2.81
C ALA A 113 1.51 -1.95 1.64
N ILE A 114 1.57 -2.61 0.47
CA ILE A 114 0.96 -2.17 -0.79
C ILE A 114 0.44 -3.37 -1.60
N GLY A 115 -0.41 -3.12 -2.60
CA GLY A 115 -0.85 -4.14 -3.55
C GLY A 115 -2.33 -4.51 -3.46
N GLY A 116 -3.21 -3.52 -3.47
CA GLY A 116 -4.66 -3.75 -3.48
C GLY A 116 -5.32 -3.61 -2.11
N ILE A 117 -4.69 -2.86 -1.20
CA ILE A 117 -5.18 -2.68 0.16
C ILE A 117 -6.24 -1.56 0.18
N THR A 118 -7.51 -1.93 0.29
CA THR A 118 -8.62 -0.97 0.36
C THR A 118 -8.55 -0.15 1.66
N ILE A 119 -8.71 1.16 1.53
CA ILE A 119 -8.84 2.09 2.64
C ILE A 119 -10.17 1.85 3.34
N THR A 120 -10.15 1.61 4.66
CA THR A 120 -11.36 1.45 5.48
C THR A 120 -11.19 2.13 6.83
N ASP A 121 -12.31 2.54 7.44
CA ASP A 121 -12.28 3.15 8.78
C ASP A 121 -11.68 2.18 9.81
N ALA A 122 -12.04 0.90 9.76
CA ALA A 122 -11.49 -0.12 10.65
C ALA A 122 -9.95 -0.23 10.56
N ARG A 123 -9.35 -0.09 9.36
CA ARG A 123 -7.89 -0.03 9.22
C ARG A 123 -7.32 1.27 9.79
N ARG A 124 -8.00 2.41 9.59
CA ARG A 124 -7.57 3.71 10.13
C ARG A 124 -7.65 3.79 11.65
N GLU A 125 -8.49 2.99 12.29
CA GLU A 125 -8.56 2.91 13.77
C GLU A 125 -7.26 2.38 14.37
N THR A 126 -6.60 1.42 13.74
CA THR A 126 -5.43 0.71 14.28
C THR A 126 -4.13 1.00 13.55
N MET A 127 -4.18 1.51 12.32
CA MET A 127 -3.05 1.73 11.42
C MET A 127 -3.16 3.08 10.71
N LEU A 128 -2.12 3.49 9.99
CA LEU A 128 -2.14 4.62 9.08
C LEU A 128 -2.46 4.13 7.66
N MET A 129 -3.29 4.89 6.94
CA MET A 129 -3.58 4.68 5.52
C MET A 129 -3.27 5.95 4.75
N SER A 130 -2.59 5.81 3.63
CA SER A 130 -2.34 6.93 2.72
C SER A 130 -3.62 7.48 2.09
N GLU A 131 -3.50 8.56 1.35
CA GLU A 131 -4.49 8.95 0.33
C GLU A 131 -4.67 7.85 -0.69
N GLY A 132 -5.89 7.79 -1.27
CA GLY A 132 -6.20 6.83 -2.33
C GLY A 132 -5.44 7.15 -3.62
N TYR A 133 -4.99 6.10 -4.31
CA TYR A 133 -4.35 6.19 -5.62
C TYR A 133 -5.04 5.34 -6.70
N LEU A 134 -6.09 4.59 -6.34
CA LEU A 134 -6.90 3.79 -7.26
C LEU A 134 -8.31 3.63 -6.70
N ALA A 135 -9.32 4.02 -7.49
CA ALA A 135 -10.73 3.78 -7.15
C ALA A 135 -11.02 2.28 -7.12
N ASN A 136 -11.82 1.85 -6.15
CA ASN A 136 -12.14 0.44 -5.94
C ASN A 136 -13.59 0.24 -5.49
N GLY A 137 -14.09 -0.99 -5.61
CA GLY A 137 -15.42 -1.38 -5.17
C GLY A 137 -15.67 -2.88 -5.36
N LYS A 138 -16.50 -3.46 -4.51
CA LYS A 138 -16.87 -4.88 -4.59
C LYS A 138 -17.77 -5.14 -5.79
N THR A 139 -17.45 -6.19 -6.53
CA THR A 139 -18.21 -6.70 -7.66
C THR A 139 -18.16 -8.23 -7.67
N ILE A 140 -18.64 -8.83 -8.73
CA ILE A 140 -18.56 -10.28 -8.95
C ILE A 140 -17.81 -10.60 -10.23
N LEU A 141 -17.24 -11.79 -10.27
CA LEU A 141 -16.77 -12.48 -11.45
C LEU A 141 -17.54 -13.79 -11.56
N CYS A 142 -18.17 -14.05 -12.71
CA CYS A 142 -18.96 -15.26 -12.95
C CYS A 142 -18.69 -15.80 -14.37
N ARG A 143 -19.26 -16.95 -14.70
CA ARG A 143 -19.23 -17.44 -16.08
C ARG A 143 -19.95 -16.49 -17.04
N ALA A 144 -19.37 -16.23 -18.22
CA ALA A 144 -19.96 -15.35 -19.23
C ALA A 144 -21.35 -15.79 -19.67
N SER A 145 -21.61 -17.11 -19.76
CA SER A 145 -22.91 -17.69 -20.09
C SER A 145 -24.01 -17.43 -19.04
N GLU A 146 -23.60 -17.00 -17.82
CA GLU A 146 -24.50 -16.76 -16.69
C GLU A 146 -24.58 -15.29 -16.27
N ALA A 147 -23.87 -14.40 -16.95
CA ALA A 147 -23.79 -12.98 -16.60
C ALA A 147 -25.15 -12.29 -16.46
N ASP A 148 -26.13 -12.72 -17.26
CA ASP A 148 -27.50 -12.17 -17.21
C ASP A 148 -28.30 -12.59 -15.96
N ARG A 149 -27.87 -13.61 -15.23
CA ARG A 149 -28.52 -14.07 -14.00
C ARG A 149 -28.20 -13.20 -12.78
N TYR A 150 -27.10 -12.44 -12.82
CA TYR A 150 -26.56 -11.74 -11.65
C TYR A 150 -26.52 -10.23 -11.89
N LYS A 151 -27.62 -9.55 -11.56
CA LYS A 151 -27.79 -8.09 -11.75
C LYS A 151 -27.80 -7.32 -10.41
N SER A 152 -27.90 -8.03 -9.29
CA SER A 152 -28.03 -7.42 -7.96
C SER A 152 -27.51 -8.36 -6.87
N LEU A 153 -27.38 -7.84 -5.66
CA LEU A 153 -27.04 -8.65 -4.48
C LEU A 153 -28.10 -9.73 -4.22
N ALA A 154 -29.38 -9.43 -4.44
CA ALA A 154 -30.47 -10.38 -4.26
C ALA A 154 -30.43 -11.56 -5.27
N ASP A 155 -29.81 -11.38 -6.43
CA ASP A 155 -29.66 -12.47 -7.41
C ASP A 155 -28.54 -13.44 -7.01
N ILE A 156 -27.59 -13.00 -6.23
CA ILE A 156 -26.46 -13.83 -5.77
C ILE A 156 -26.68 -14.42 -4.38
N ASP A 157 -27.53 -13.80 -3.54
CA ASP A 157 -27.87 -14.31 -2.20
C ASP A 157 -29.02 -15.31 -2.24
N LYS A 158 -28.80 -16.46 -2.87
CA LYS A 158 -29.79 -17.55 -3.00
C LYS A 158 -29.20 -18.89 -2.57
N PRO A 159 -30.00 -19.81 -1.99
CA PRO A 159 -29.49 -21.08 -1.47
C PRO A 159 -28.81 -21.98 -2.53
N GLU A 160 -29.18 -21.82 -3.79
CA GLU A 160 -28.60 -22.57 -4.91
C GLU A 160 -27.30 -21.96 -5.44
N VAL A 161 -26.93 -20.73 -5.02
CA VAL A 161 -25.74 -20.03 -5.51
C VAL A 161 -24.54 -20.33 -4.62
N THR A 162 -23.45 -20.77 -5.24
CA THR A 162 -22.17 -21.00 -4.57
C THR A 162 -21.22 -19.84 -4.89
N VAL A 163 -20.79 -19.14 -3.84
CA VAL A 163 -19.91 -17.97 -3.90
C VAL A 163 -18.53 -18.32 -3.35
N MET A 164 -17.48 -18.15 -4.16
CA MET A 164 -16.12 -18.43 -3.72
C MET A 164 -15.39 -17.14 -3.32
N VAL A 165 -14.61 -17.22 -2.24
CA VAL A 165 -13.82 -16.11 -1.70
C VAL A 165 -12.46 -16.60 -1.22
N ASN A 166 -11.46 -15.72 -1.17
CA ASN A 166 -10.18 -15.96 -0.50
C ASN A 166 -10.28 -15.66 1.00
N PRO A 167 -9.51 -16.36 1.87
CA PRO A 167 -9.58 -16.15 3.32
C PRO A 167 -8.95 -14.84 3.78
N GLY A 168 -9.47 -14.28 4.88
CA GLY A 168 -8.89 -13.17 5.65
C GLY A 168 -8.96 -11.80 5.01
N GLY A 169 -9.52 -11.71 3.79
CA GLY A 169 -9.66 -10.46 3.04
C GLY A 169 -11.03 -9.80 3.19
N LEU A 170 -11.16 -8.61 2.59
CA LEU A 170 -12.45 -7.89 2.57
C LEU A 170 -13.50 -8.56 1.67
N ASN A 171 -13.11 -9.46 0.76
CA ASN A 171 -14.04 -10.25 -0.06
C ASN A 171 -14.79 -11.25 0.79
N GLU A 172 -14.07 -12.01 1.64
CA GLU A 172 -14.68 -12.94 2.60
C GLU A 172 -15.56 -12.19 3.60
N LYS A 173 -15.07 -11.08 4.17
CA LYS A 173 -15.86 -10.25 5.10
C LYS A 173 -17.15 -9.78 4.44
N PHE A 174 -17.08 -9.24 3.21
CA PHE A 174 -18.26 -8.78 2.47
C PHE A 174 -19.25 -9.92 2.23
N ALA A 175 -18.78 -11.09 1.78
CA ALA A 175 -19.64 -12.23 1.55
C ALA A 175 -20.37 -12.66 2.84
N ASN A 176 -19.64 -12.81 3.94
CA ASN A 176 -20.22 -13.23 5.24
C ASN A 176 -21.22 -12.21 5.81
N GLU A 177 -21.01 -10.90 5.56
CA GLU A 177 -21.91 -9.84 6.06
C GLU A 177 -23.15 -9.63 5.18
N LYS A 178 -23.06 -9.89 3.89
CA LYS A 178 -24.09 -9.53 2.91
C LYS A 178 -24.86 -10.70 2.32
N LEU A 179 -24.28 -11.90 2.35
CA LEU A 179 -24.89 -13.10 1.79
C LEU A 179 -25.32 -14.03 2.95
N THR A 180 -26.63 -14.12 3.13
CA THR A 180 -27.21 -14.88 4.25
C THR A 180 -27.80 -16.23 3.83
N HIS A 181 -28.01 -16.43 2.53
CA HIS A 181 -28.62 -17.61 1.94
C HIS A 181 -27.64 -18.38 1.02
N ALA A 182 -26.76 -17.69 0.31
CA ALA A 182 -25.81 -18.30 -0.60
C ALA A 182 -24.79 -19.19 0.13
N LYS A 183 -24.28 -20.19 -0.56
CA LYS A 183 -23.20 -21.04 -0.04
C LYS A 183 -21.86 -20.34 -0.23
N ILE A 184 -21.22 -19.94 0.85
CA ILE A 184 -19.87 -19.34 0.82
C ILE A 184 -18.83 -20.47 0.93
N VAL A 185 -17.91 -20.52 -0.03
CA VAL A 185 -16.78 -21.45 -0.10
C VAL A 185 -15.49 -20.66 -0.05
N VAL A 186 -14.65 -20.97 0.93
CA VAL A 186 -13.33 -20.33 1.08
C VAL A 186 -12.28 -21.18 0.37
N HIS A 187 -11.54 -20.56 -0.56
CA HIS A 187 -10.41 -21.18 -1.27
C HIS A 187 -9.12 -20.44 -0.94
N THR A 188 -8.09 -21.18 -0.50
CA THR A 188 -6.88 -20.58 0.09
C THR A 188 -5.94 -19.92 -0.92
N LYS A 189 -6.03 -20.29 -2.20
CA LYS A 189 -5.21 -19.72 -3.27
C LYS A 189 -6.05 -18.76 -4.12
N ASN A 190 -5.91 -17.48 -3.81
CA ASN A 190 -6.72 -16.43 -4.45
C ASN A 190 -6.63 -16.47 -5.97
N GLU A 191 -5.44 -16.69 -6.51
CA GLU A 191 -5.17 -16.71 -7.96
C GLU A 191 -5.82 -17.88 -8.72
N GLU A 192 -6.27 -18.94 -8.02
CA GLU A 192 -6.95 -20.10 -8.63
C GLU A 192 -8.46 -19.87 -8.76
N ILE A 193 -9.06 -18.99 -7.94
CA ILE A 193 -10.51 -18.80 -7.84
C ILE A 193 -11.16 -18.46 -9.20
N PRO A 194 -10.61 -17.53 -10.03
CA PRO A 194 -11.21 -17.23 -11.33
C PRO A 194 -11.29 -18.45 -12.25
N THR A 195 -10.27 -19.29 -12.27
CA THR A 195 -10.27 -20.54 -13.05
C THR A 195 -11.33 -21.52 -12.54
N LEU A 196 -11.43 -21.68 -11.22
CA LEU A 196 -12.43 -22.56 -10.59
C LEU A 196 -13.86 -22.10 -10.89
N VAL A 197 -14.13 -20.78 -10.95
CA VAL A 197 -15.41 -20.22 -11.37
C VAL A 197 -15.67 -20.53 -12.85
N ALA A 198 -14.67 -20.34 -13.72
CA ALA A 198 -14.79 -20.65 -15.14
C ALA A 198 -15.07 -22.14 -15.40
N GLU A 199 -14.55 -23.01 -14.57
CA GLU A 199 -14.74 -24.49 -14.62
C GLU A 199 -16.01 -24.96 -13.93
N GLY A 200 -16.76 -24.09 -13.25
CA GLY A 200 -18.02 -24.40 -12.61
C GLY A 200 -17.89 -25.00 -11.19
N ALA A 201 -16.75 -24.93 -10.55
CA ALA A 201 -16.57 -25.31 -9.16
C ALA A 201 -17.31 -24.38 -8.18
N ALA A 202 -17.56 -23.15 -8.59
CA ALA A 202 -18.48 -22.20 -7.97
C ALA A 202 -19.24 -21.43 -9.06
N ASP A 203 -20.35 -20.80 -8.68
CA ASP A 203 -21.15 -19.99 -9.62
C ASP A 203 -20.48 -18.64 -9.87
N LEU A 204 -19.91 -18.05 -8.83
CA LEU A 204 -19.24 -16.75 -8.93
C LEU A 204 -18.21 -16.60 -7.79
N MET A 205 -17.35 -15.56 -7.91
CA MET A 205 -16.55 -15.06 -6.80
C MET A 205 -16.91 -13.62 -6.48
N ILE A 206 -16.79 -13.25 -5.21
CA ILE A 206 -16.71 -11.84 -4.82
C ILE A 206 -15.31 -11.35 -5.11
N THR A 207 -15.22 -10.26 -5.88
CA THR A 207 -13.97 -9.63 -6.29
C THR A 207 -14.12 -8.10 -6.29
N GLU A 208 -13.23 -7.40 -6.97
CA GLU A 208 -13.20 -5.94 -7.03
C GLU A 208 -13.15 -5.44 -8.48
N ILE A 209 -13.65 -4.22 -8.71
CA ILE A 209 -13.65 -3.59 -10.04
C ILE A 209 -12.25 -3.39 -10.61
N THR A 210 -11.23 -3.45 -9.77
CA THR A 210 -9.80 -3.34 -10.14
C THR A 210 -9.22 -4.68 -10.58
N GLU A 211 -9.80 -5.82 -10.15
CA GLU A 211 -9.33 -7.17 -10.44
C GLU A 211 -10.13 -7.83 -11.56
N ALA A 212 -11.46 -7.78 -11.51
CA ALA A 212 -12.34 -8.48 -12.43
C ALA A 212 -12.04 -8.21 -13.93
N PRO A 213 -11.75 -6.98 -14.38
CA PRO A 213 -11.43 -6.71 -15.78
C PRO A 213 -10.22 -7.46 -16.31
N TYR A 214 -9.22 -7.70 -15.46
CA TYR A 214 -8.04 -8.48 -15.82
C TYR A 214 -8.44 -9.92 -16.20
N TYR A 215 -9.25 -10.58 -15.37
CA TYR A 215 -9.68 -11.96 -15.64
C TYR A 215 -10.65 -12.06 -16.81
N VAL A 216 -11.57 -11.13 -16.98
CA VAL A 216 -12.45 -11.08 -18.17
C VAL A 216 -11.65 -10.93 -19.47
N LYS A 217 -10.55 -10.17 -19.43
CA LYS A 217 -9.66 -10.00 -20.58
C LYS A 217 -8.82 -11.25 -20.87
N THR A 218 -8.40 -11.97 -19.84
CA THR A 218 -7.49 -13.12 -19.97
C THR A 218 -8.23 -14.46 -20.16
N ASP A 219 -9.50 -14.56 -19.74
CA ASP A 219 -10.33 -15.74 -19.90
C ASP A 219 -11.74 -15.35 -20.38
N THR A 220 -12.03 -15.60 -21.65
CA THR A 220 -13.32 -15.27 -22.27
C THR A 220 -14.51 -16.06 -21.74
N ARG A 221 -14.28 -17.10 -20.93
CA ARG A 221 -15.33 -17.84 -20.22
C ARG A 221 -15.91 -17.03 -19.05
N LEU A 222 -15.26 -15.95 -18.65
CA LEU A 222 -15.61 -15.11 -17.50
C LEU A 222 -16.26 -13.79 -17.91
N ALA A 223 -17.11 -13.27 -17.05
CA ALA A 223 -17.72 -11.94 -17.14
C ALA A 223 -17.85 -11.29 -15.77
N ALA A 224 -17.88 -9.95 -15.77
CA ALA A 224 -18.11 -9.13 -14.57
C ALA A 224 -19.28 -8.18 -14.81
N PRO A 225 -20.54 -8.64 -14.67
CA PRO A 225 -21.73 -7.90 -15.09
C PRO A 225 -22.00 -6.63 -14.27
N LEU A 226 -21.40 -6.49 -13.09
CA LEU A 226 -21.61 -5.38 -12.14
C LEU A 226 -20.42 -4.41 -12.05
N LEU A 227 -19.54 -4.33 -13.06
CA LEU A 227 -18.42 -3.39 -13.08
C LEU A 227 -18.85 -1.93 -12.95
N ASN A 228 -19.94 -1.55 -13.62
CA ASN A 228 -20.46 -0.18 -13.61
C ASN A 228 -21.44 0.11 -12.45
N ALA A 229 -21.78 -0.90 -11.67
CA ALA A 229 -22.67 -0.81 -10.51
C ALA A 229 -22.12 -1.67 -9.35
N PRO A 230 -20.93 -1.39 -8.84
CA PRO A 230 -20.33 -2.18 -7.78
C PRO A 230 -21.12 -2.03 -6.48
N PHE A 231 -21.06 -3.05 -5.65
CA PHE A 231 -21.78 -3.08 -4.35
C PHE A 231 -21.24 -2.07 -3.34
N THR A 232 -19.98 -1.66 -3.48
CA THR A 232 -19.32 -0.71 -2.59
C THR A 232 -18.46 0.26 -3.41
N HIS A 233 -18.14 1.40 -2.80
CA HIS A 233 -17.20 2.37 -3.34
C HIS A 233 -16.11 2.65 -2.32
N GLY A 234 -14.88 2.81 -2.76
CA GLY A 234 -13.73 3.09 -1.92
C GLY A 234 -12.48 3.34 -2.76
N GLU A 235 -11.35 3.36 -2.11
CA GLU A 235 -10.06 3.56 -2.74
C GLU A 235 -9.02 2.59 -2.18
N ILE A 236 -8.01 2.31 -2.96
CA ILE A 236 -6.81 1.58 -2.55
C ILE A 236 -5.75 2.58 -2.12
N GLY A 237 -5.08 2.28 -1.01
CA GLY A 237 -4.00 3.07 -0.43
C GLY A 237 -2.84 2.21 0.05
N VAL A 238 -1.85 2.87 0.63
CA VAL A 238 -0.69 2.26 1.30
C VAL A 238 -0.98 2.18 2.80
N LEU A 239 -0.66 1.04 3.40
CA LEU A 239 -0.90 0.74 4.81
C LEU A 239 0.41 0.82 5.60
N MET A 240 0.38 1.45 6.78
CA MET A 240 1.54 1.67 7.65
C MET A 240 1.17 1.50 9.12
N GLN A 241 2.17 1.25 9.97
CA GLN A 241 2.01 1.24 11.41
C GLN A 241 1.71 2.67 11.94
N LYS A 242 0.92 2.77 13.00
CA LYS A 242 0.67 4.05 13.69
C LYS A 242 1.96 4.64 14.27
N GLY A 243 1.99 5.98 14.38
CA GLY A 243 3.16 6.71 14.85
C GLY A 243 4.21 7.02 13.78
N GLN A 244 4.01 6.57 12.54
CA GLN A 244 4.90 6.85 11.41
C GLN A 244 4.32 7.97 10.53
N ASP A 245 3.98 9.10 11.15
CA ASP A 245 3.30 10.21 10.48
C ASP A 245 4.19 10.90 9.42
N ASP A 246 5.51 10.92 9.63
CA ASP A 246 6.49 11.39 8.66
C ASP A 246 6.49 10.53 7.39
N LEU A 247 6.43 9.18 7.54
CA LEU A 247 6.32 8.24 6.44
C LEU A 247 4.99 8.41 5.69
N LEU A 248 3.87 8.57 6.42
CA LEU A 248 2.57 8.84 5.83
C LEU A 248 2.58 10.14 5.00
N GLN A 249 3.12 11.23 5.55
CA GLN A 249 3.22 12.50 4.84
C GLN A 249 4.08 12.40 3.59
N MET A 250 5.22 11.71 3.68
CA MET A 250 6.11 11.47 2.53
C MET A 250 5.38 10.69 1.43
N VAL A 251 4.71 9.57 1.77
CA VAL A 251 3.95 8.76 0.79
C VAL A 251 2.83 9.58 0.16
N ASN A 252 2.05 10.33 0.94
CA ASN A 252 0.97 11.19 0.42
C ASN A 252 1.50 12.27 -0.52
N ASN A 253 2.62 12.91 -0.18
CA ASN A 253 3.25 13.91 -1.05
C ASN A 253 3.67 13.29 -2.40
N ILE A 254 4.24 12.10 -2.38
CA ILE A 254 4.63 11.38 -3.60
C ILE A 254 3.39 11.01 -4.43
N ILE A 255 2.32 10.49 -3.81
CA ILE A 255 1.06 10.19 -4.52
C ILE A 255 0.48 11.45 -5.18
N ARG A 256 0.45 12.59 -4.49
CA ARG A 256 0.00 13.87 -5.06
C ARG A 256 0.88 14.32 -6.23
N GLN A 257 2.20 14.18 -6.13
CA GLN A 257 3.12 14.46 -7.25
C GLN A 257 2.82 13.55 -8.43
N MET A 258 2.62 12.24 -8.23
CA MET A 258 2.27 11.30 -9.29
C MET A 258 0.93 11.63 -9.96
N LYS A 259 -0.04 12.15 -9.20
CA LYS A 259 -1.31 12.67 -9.75
C LYS A 259 -1.05 13.90 -10.62
N SER A 260 -0.30 14.88 -10.12
CA SER A 260 -0.09 16.17 -10.77
C SER A 260 0.80 16.11 -12.01
N ASP A 261 1.79 15.23 -12.05
CA ASP A 261 2.73 15.10 -13.19
C ASP A 261 2.30 14.04 -14.22
N GLY A 262 1.14 13.42 -14.01
CA GLY A 262 0.55 12.42 -14.90
C GLY A 262 1.19 11.03 -14.81
N THR A 263 2.12 10.78 -13.90
CA THR A 263 2.72 9.44 -13.70
C THR A 263 1.66 8.44 -13.29
N LEU A 264 0.78 8.79 -12.35
CA LEU A 264 -0.28 7.89 -11.88
C LEU A 264 -1.27 7.58 -13.01
N ARG A 265 -1.65 8.57 -13.84
CA ARG A 265 -2.52 8.36 -15.01
C ARG A 265 -1.92 7.35 -15.99
N LYS A 266 -0.62 7.48 -16.33
CA LYS A 266 0.08 6.53 -17.22
C LYS A 266 0.09 5.12 -16.66
N LEU A 267 0.22 4.94 -15.34
CA LEU A 267 0.13 3.63 -14.71
C LEU A 267 -1.29 3.06 -14.82
N HIS A 268 -2.33 3.86 -14.61
CA HIS A 268 -3.72 3.41 -14.81
C HIS A 268 -3.94 2.94 -16.26
N GLU A 269 -3.51 3.70 -17.24
CA GLU A 269 -3.61 3.35 -18.67
C GLU A 269 -2.85 2.05 -18.98
N LYS A 270 -1.62 1.90 -18.47
CA LYS A 270 -0.80 0.69 -18.64
C LYS A 270 -1.52 -0.58 -18.19
N TYR A 271 -2.26 -0.50 -17.09
CA TYR A 271 -2.98 -1.64 -16.51
C TYR A 271 -4.46 -1.71 -16.88
N GLY A 272 -4.95 -0.77 -17.70
CA GLY A 272 -6.36 -0.71 -18.11
C GLY A 272 -7.31 -0.39 -16.94
N LEU A 273 -6.82 0.36 -15.95
CA LEU A 273 -7.58 0.78 -14.77
C LEU A 273 -8.19 2.17 -14.98
N ILE A 274 -9.33 2.41 -14.33
CA ILE A 274 -10.02 3.71 -14.43
C ILE A 274 -9.25 4.75 -13.60
N TYR A 275 -8.87 5.87 -14.24
CA TYR A 275 -8.31 7.03 -13.56
C TYR A 275 -9.44 7.99 -13.16
N ALA A 276 -9.53 8.29 -11.86
CA ALA A 276 -10.63 9.10 -11.29
C ALA A 276 -10.12 10.31 -10.47
N TYR A 277 -8.98 10.90 -10.85
CA TYR A 277 -8.30 11.95 -10.07
C TYR A 277 -8.06 13.24 -10.88
N ASP A 278 -9.00 13.63 -11.74
CA ASP A 278 -8.96 14.90 -12.50
C ASP A 278 -9.41 16.10 -11.66
#